data_4cafdfa9363a79f353cd110bd8dbd938
#
_entry.id   4cafdfa9363a79f353cd110bd8dbd938
#
_cell.length_a   1.000
_cell.length_b   1.000
_cell.length_c   1.000
_cell.angle_alpha   90.00
_cell.angle_beta   90.00
_cell.angle_gamma   90.00
#
_symmetry.space_group_name_H-M   'P 1'
#
loop_
_entity.id
_entity.type
_entity.pdbx_description
1 polymer ?
#
loop_
_entity_poly.entity_id
_entity_poly.type
_entity_poly.pdbx_seq_one_letter_code
_entity_poly.pdbx_strand_id
1 'polypeptide(L)'
;GEALRITHEMRRFFAMLPGCTLENQYGPTETHVVSAFTLVGPPEGWAEFPAIGRPIANVMLRVLDHLGQPAPVGVPGELCIGGVALARGYHARPDLTLERFVPDRFDSADGARLYRTGDGARWRPDGQLEFLGRMDEQVKLRGHRIEPGEVESVLRRHPGVRDVVVVL
;
A
#
# COMPACT_ATOMS: atom_id res chain seq x y z
N GLY A 1 -5.89 1.72 -3.61
CA GLY A 1 -6.50 3.05 -3.70
C GLY A 1 -5.44 4.13 -3.73
N GLU A 2 -5.82 5.34 -4.03
CA GLU A 2 -4.96 6.51 -3.88
C GLU A 2 -4.85 6.87 -2.39
N ALA A 3 -3.80 7.62 -2.01
CA ALA A 3 -3.67 8.11 -0.65
C ALA A 3 -4.85 9.04 -0.30
N LEU A 4 -5.44 8.86 0.88
CA LEU A 4 -6.48 9.76 1.35
C LEU A 4 -5.87 11.14 1.61
N ARG A 5 -6.45 12.17 0.97
CA ARG A 5 -6.10 13.56 1.21
C ARG A 5 -7.28 14.26 1.87
N ILE A 6 -7.07 14.79 3.07
CA ILE A 6 -8.08 15.54 3.80
C ILE A 6 -8.15 16.97 3.25
N THR A 7 -9.22 17.27 2.53
CA THR A 7 -9.45 18.60 1.97
C THR A 7 -10.17 19.53 2.93
N HIS A 8 -10.21 20.81 2.60
CA HIS A 8 -10.98 21.80 3.36
C HIS A 8 -12.47 21.47 3.39
N GLU A 9 -13.03 21.00 2.26
CA GLU A 9 -14.44 20.61 2.14
C GLU A 9 -14.77 19.43 3.05
N MET A 10 -13.88 18.42 3.11
CA MET A 10 -14.04 17.29 4.03
C MET A 10 -14.04 17.76 5.49
N ARG A 11 -13.12 18.65 5.88
CA ARG A 11 -13.08 19.20 7.25
C ARG A 11 -14.40 19.91 7.58
N ARG A 12 -14.90 20.77 6.68
CA ARG A 12 -16.19 21.46 6.86
C ARG A 12 -17.35 20.49 6.96
N PHE A 13 -17.39 19.46 6.12
CA PHE A 13 -18.43 18.44 6.15
C PHE A 13 -18.47 17.72 7.51
N PHE A 14 -17.33 17.20 7.99
CA PHE A 14 -17.29 16.51 9.28
C PHE A 14 -17.51 17.44 10.48
N ALA A 15 -17.15 18.71 10.39
CA ALA A 15 -17.48 19.70 11.45
C ALA A 15 -18.99 19.93 11.61
N MET A 16 -19.78 19.75 10.53
CA MET A 16 -21.25 19.85 10.57
C MET A 16 -21.95 18.56 11.04
N LEU A 17 -21.21 17.46 11.17
CA LEU A 17 -21.77 16.13 11.50
C LEU A 17 -21.18 15.60 12.82
N PRO A 18 -21.58 16.16 13.98
CA PRO A 18 -21.08 15.68 15.26
C PRO A 18 -21.44 14.20 15.45
N GLY A 19 -20.45 13.38 15.82
CA GLY A 19 -20.60 11.94 15.99
C GLY A 19 -20.26 11.10 14.75
N CYS A 20 -20.04 11.71 13.57
CA CYS A 20 -19.46 11.00 12.43
C CYS A 20 -17.96 10.86 12.59
N THR A 21 -17.44 9.69 12.23
CA THR A 21 -16.00 9.40 12.19
C THR A 21 -15.57 9.13 10.75
N LEU A 22 -14.31 9.46 10.45
CA LEU A 22 -13.66 9.09 9.19
C LEU A 22 -12.58 8.04 9.49
N GLU A 23 -12.68 6.92 8.82
CA GLU A 23 -11.67 5.87 8.91
C GLU A 23 -10.89 5.77 7.60
N ASN A 24 -9.56 5.93 7.68
CA ASN A 24 -8.65 5.70 6.57
C ASN A 24 -8.25 4.24 6.56
N GLN A 25 -8.66 3.50 5.54
CA GLN A 25 -8.34 2.09 5.36
C GLN A 25 -7.35 1.90 4.21
N TYR A 26 -6.36 1.04 4.43
CA TYR A 26 -5.38 0.68 3.41
C TYR A 26 -5.39 -0.83 3.16
N GLY A 27 -5.20 -1.18 1.90
CA GLY A 27 -5.01 -2.55 1.44
C GLY A 27 -4.97 -2.63 -0.09
N PRO A 28 -3.97 -3.33 -0.66
CA PRO A 28 -3.94 -3.65 -2.07
C PRO A 28 -4.96 -4.74 -2.41
N THR A 29 -5.27 -4.91 -3.69
CA THR A 29 -6.23 -5.93 -4.17
C THR A 29 -5.84 -7.34 -3.73
N GLU A 30 -4.55 -7.61 -3.65
CA GLU A 30 -3.96 -8.91 -3.30
C GLU A 30 -4.17 -9.30 -1.83
N THR A 31 -4.64 -8.39 -0.99
CA THR A 31 -4.85 -8.65 0.43
C THR A 31 -6.17 -8.09 0.96
N HIS A 32 -6.91 -7.30 0.16
CA HIS A 32 -8.03 -6.50 0.64
C HIS A 32 -7.57 -5.49 1.71
N VAL A 33 -8.46 -4.98 2.58
CA VAL A 33 -8.10 -4.06 3.67
C VAL A 33 -7.24 -4.78 4.70
N VAL A 34 -6.11 -4.18 5.09
CA VAL A 34 -5.13 -4.73 6.03
C VAL A 34 -4.77 -3.81 7.18
N SER A 35 -5.07 -2.53 7.06
CA SER A 35 -4.92 -1.58 8.17
C SER A 35 -6.02 -0.53 8.18
N ALA A 36 -6.22 0.09 9.34
CA ALA A 36 -7.21 1.11 9.55
C ALA A 36 -6.72 2.18 10.54
N PHE A 37 -7.09 3.42 10.28
CA PHE A 37 -6.85 4.59 11.12
C PHE A 37 -8.11 5.43 11.25
N THR A 38 -8.68 5.50 12.45
CA THR A 38 -9.80 6.38 12.72
C THR A 38 -9.31 7.78 13.07
N LEU A 39 -9.72 8.78 12.30
CA LEU A 39 -9.43 10.17 12.58
C LEU A 39 -10.30 10.64 13.74
N VAL A 40 -9.64 11.09 14.80
CA VAL A 40 -10.30 11.55 16.04
C VAL A 40 -10.07 13.04 16.25
N GLY A 41 -10.87 13.64 17.14
CA GLY A 41 -10.82 15.07 17.47
C GLY A 41 -11.44 15.97 16.40
N PRO A 42 -11.30 17.30 16.56
CA PRO A 42 -11.92 18.26 15.65
C PRO A 42 -11.27 18.15 14.25
N PRO A 43 -12.09 18.17 13.18
CA PRO A 43 -11.60 17.98 11.80
C PRO A 43 -10.53 18.99 11.35
N GLU A 44 -10.49 20.17 11.95
CA GLU A 44 -9.48 21.20 11.68
C GLU A 44 -8.06 20.73 12.00
N GLY A 45 -7.91 19.87 13.01
CA GLY A 45 -6.63 19.30 13.46
C GLY A 45 -6.19 18.06 12.69
N TRP A 46 -7.00 17.50 11.78
CA TRP A 46 -6.62 16.30 11.04
C TRP A 46 -5.44 16.58 10.09
N ALA A 47 -4.49 15.68 9.97
CA ALA A 47 -3.41 15.77 9.00
C ALA A 47 -3.97 15.79 7.57
N GLU A 48 -3.31 16.48 6.65
CA GLU A 48 -3.68 16.48 5.23
C GLU A 48 -3.56 15.08 4.62
N PHE A 49 -2.50 14.36 4.97
CA PHE A 49 -2.28 12.96 4.64
C PHE A 49 -2.23 12.16 5.95
N PRO A 50 -3.36 11.60 6.40
CA PRO A 50 -3.40 10.83 7.62
C PRO A 50 -2.65 9.51 7.48
N ALA A 51 -2.21 8.96 8.61
CA ALA A 51 -1.64 7.61 8.67
C ALA A 51 -2.61 6.58 8.06
N ILE A 52 -2.07 5.47 7.58
CA ILE A 52 -2.87 4.31 7.16
C ILE A 52 -3.18 3.37 8.33
N GLY A 53 -2.72 3.70 9.52
CA GLY A 53 -3.14 3.09 10.77
C GLY A 53 -2.33 1.89 11.22
N ARG A 54 -3.01 0.98 11.90
CA ARG A 54 -2.47 -0.25 12.45
C ARG A 54 -3.04 -1.47 11.74
N PRO A 55 -2.36 -2.63 11.79
CA PRO A 55 -2.90 -3.86 11.21
C PRO A 55 -4.25 -4.21 11.85
N ILE A 56 -5.17 -4.69 11.03
CA ILE A 56 -6.41 -5.31 11.49
C ILE A 56 -6.14 -6.71 12.06
N ALA A 57 -7.13 -7.34 12.68
CA ALA A 57 -6.98 -8.66 13.29
C ALA A 57 -6.43 -9.71 12.30
N ASN A 58 -5.50 -10.53 12.78
CA ASN A 58 -4.88 -11.64 12.04
C ASN A 58 -4.06 -11.22 10.80
N VAL A 59 -3.68 -9.95 10.72
CA VAL A 59 -2.80 -9.40 9.69
C VAL A 59 -1.49 -8.96 10.33
N MET A 60 -0.39 -9.21 9.64
CA MET A 60 0.93 -8.72 9.99
C MET A 60 1.40 -7.70 8.96
N LEU A 61 1.88 -6.56 9.43
CA LEU A 61 2.48 -5.53 8.58
C LEU A 61 3.96 -5.38 8.98
N ARG A 62 4.82 -5.46 7.99
CA ARG A 62 6.26 -5.29 8.15
C ARG A 62 6.74 -4.18 7.22
N VAL A 63 7.57 -3.29 7.75
CA VAL A 63 8.33 -2.35 6.91
C VAL A 63 9.73 -2.92 6.80
N LEU A 64 10.15 -3.29 5.60
CA LEU A 64 11.44 -3.93 5.35
C LEU A 64 12.35 -2.99 4.56
N ASP A 65 13.63 -2.97 4.92
CA ASP A 65 14.67 -2.26 4.17
C ASP A 65 15.05 -2.99 2.88
N HIS A 66 16.01 -2.45 2.12
CA HIS A 66 16.50 -3.02 0.86
C HIS A 66 17.22 -4.37 1.03
N LEU A 67 17.61 -4.74 2.27
CA LEU A 67 18.19 -6.03 2.61
C LEU A 67 17.13 -7.03 3.10
N GLY A 68 15.85 -6.62 3.13
CA GLY A 68 14.73 -7.40 3.64
C GLY A 68 14.75 -7.55 5.16
N GLN A 69 15.39 -6.63 5.91
CA GLN A 69 15.38 -6.58 7.36
C GLN A 69 14.33 -5.58 7.85
N PRO A 70 13.75 -5.79 9.06
CA PRO A 70 12.82 -4.84 9.64
C PRO A 70 13.45 -3.45 9.79
N ALA A 71 12.83 -2.44 9.18
CA ALA A 71 13.25 -1.05 9.31
C ALA A 71 12.93 -0.52 10.72
N PRO A 72 13.84 0.22 11.35
CA PRO A 72 13.57 0.90 12.63
C PRO A 72 12.43 1.90 12.51
N VAL A 73 11.81 2.26 13.65
CA VAL A 73 10.78 3.31 13.72
C VAL A 73 11.30 4.61 13.12
N GLY A 74 10.52 5.23 12.24
CA GLY A 74 10.86 6.45 11.53
C GLY A 74 11.66 6.24 10.24
N VAL A 75 12.22 5.05 10.01
CA VAL A 75 13.00 4.75 8.80
C VAL A 75 12.09 4.20 7.72
N PRO A 76 12.12 4.78 6.49
CA PRO A 76 11.36 4.27 5.35
C PRO A 76 11.81 2.87 4.89
N GLY A 77 10.85 2.08 4.41
CA GLY A 77 11.10 0.79 3.76
C GLY A 77 9.90 0.33 2.95
N GLU A 78 9.97 -0.85 2.35
CA GLU A 78 8.85 -1.46 1.64
C GLU A 78 7.84 -2.03 2.64
N LEU A 79 6.56 -1.68 2.46
CA LEU A 79 5.48 -2.29 3.22
C LEU A 79 5.23 -3.71 2.71
N CYS A 80 5.38 -4.69 3.59
CA CYS A 80 5.08 -6.08 3.32
C CYS A 80 3.94 -6.56 4.22
N ILE A 81 3.06 -7.40 3.68
CA ILE A 81 1.82 -7.84 4.34
C ILE A 81 1.88 -9.35 4.53
N GLY A 82 1.61 -9.82 5.75
CA GLY A 82 1.50 -11.23 6.11
C GLY A 82 0.17 -11.55 6.78
N GLY A 83 -0.05 -12.83 7.06
CA GLY A 83 -1.25 -13.31 7.75
C GLY A 83 -2.36 -13.80 6.82
N VAL A 84 -3.59 -13.86 7.36
CA VAL A 84 -4.72 -14.54 6.70
C VAL A 84 -5.30 -13.79 5.50
N ALA A 85 -4.96 -12.51 5.34
CA ALA A 85 -5.50 -11.66 4.29
C ALA A 85 -4.89 -11.92 2.90
N LEU A 86 -3.80 -12.68 2.81
CA LEU A 86 -3.08 -12.87 1.56
C LEU A 86 -3.88 -13.67 0.53
N ALA A 87 -3.94 -13.18 -0.70
CA ALA A 87 -4.38 -13.96 -1.85
C ALA A 87 -3.48 -15.19 -2.06
N ARG A 88 -3.99 -16.19 -2.76
CA ARG A 88 -3.21 -17.38 -3.14
C ARG A 88 -2.08 -17.05 -4.10
N GLY A 89 -2.29 -16.05 -4.96
CA GLY A 89 -1.36 -15.60 -5.99
C GLY A 89 -2.12 -15.05 -7.20
N TYR A 90 -1.40 -14.81 -8.28
CA TYR A 90 -1.95 -14.33 -9.55
C TYR A 90 -2.36 -15.50 -10.43
N HIS A 91 -3.57 -15.43 -11.02
CA HIS A 91 -4.08 -16.48 -11.88
C HIS A 91 -3.20 -16.68 -13.12
N ALA A 92 -2.80 -17.92 -13.38
CA ALA A 92 -1.94 -18.32 -14.49
C ALA A 92 -0.61 -17.55 -14.60
N ARG A 93 -0.12 -16.92 -13.48
CA ARG A 93 1.14 -16.20 -13.42
C ARG A 93 1.99 -16.67 -12.22
N PRO A 94 2.53 -17.89 -12.28
CA PRO A 94 3.38 -18.41 -11.21
C PRO A 94 4.66 -17.60 -11.03
N ASP A 95 5.23 -17.07 -12.10
CA ASP A 95 6.37 -16.17 -12.12
C ASP A 95 6.17 -14.95 -11.23
N LEU A 96 5.10 -14.19 -11.49
CA LEU A 96 4.75 -13.00 -10.73
C LEU A 96 4.32 -13.35 -9.28
N THR A 97 3.68 -14.51 -9.09
CA THR A 97 3.31 -14.98 -7.77
C THR A 97 4.53 -15.22 -6.90
N LEU A 98 5.55 -15.90 -7.43
CA LEU A 98 6.81 -16.15 -6.70
C LEU A 98 7.59 -14.86 -6.43
N GLU A 99 7.51 -13.87 -7.31
CA GLU A 99 8.16 -12.57 -7.14
C GLU A 99 7.54 -11.76 -6.00
N ARG A 100 6.19 -11.74 -5.94
CA ARG A 100 5.45 -10.86 -5.03
C ARG A 100 5.04 -11.52 -3.72
N PHE A 101 4.81 -12.83 -3.70
CA PHE A 101 4.44 -13.60 -2.51
C PHE A 101 5.64 -14.44 -2.07
N VAL A 102 6.49 -13.84 -1.23
CA VAL A 102 7.75 -14.44 -0.78
C VAL A 102 7.57 -15.13 0.58
N PRO A 103 8.45 -16.09 0.95
CA PRO A 103 8.44 -16.69 2.30
C PRO A 103 8.58 -15.63 3.40
N ASP A 104 7.76 -15.70 4.45
CA ASP A 104 7.95 -14.88 5.66
C ASP A 104 8.98 -15.53 6.57
N ARG A 105 10.22 -15.06 6.54
CA ARG A 105 11.33 -15.55 7.38
C ARG A 105 11.21 -15.14 8.86
N PHE A 106 10.24 -14.31 9.20
CA PHE A 106 10.01 -13.80 10.56
C PHE A 106 8.82 -14.49 11.25
N ASP A 107 8.10 -15.34 10.53
CA ASP A 107 7.03 -16.15 11.05
C ASP A 107 7.48 -17.63 11.06
N SER A 108 7.31 -18.29 12.21
CA SER A 108 7.67 -19.71 12.36
C SER A 108 6.61 -20.66 11.81
N ALA A 109 5.45 -20.17 11.39
CA ALA A 109 4.40 -21.00 10.81
C ALA A 109 4.85 -21.57 9.46
N ASP A 110 4.63 -22.88 9.26
CA ASP A 110 4.98 -23.52 8.01
C ASP A 110 4.19 -22.91 6.83
N GLY A 111 4.90 -22.58 5.76
CA GLY A 111 4.32 -21.96 4.58
C GLY A 111 3.91 -20.49 4.75
N ALA A 112 4.30 -19.82 5.84
CA ALA A 112 4.05 -18.39 6.02
C ALA A 112 4.65 -17.55 4.89
N ARG A 113 3.86 -16.60 4.39
CA ARG A 113 4.26 -15.74 3.26
C ARG A 113 4.05 -14.26 3.57
N LEU A 114 4.84 -13.43 2.89
CA LEU A 114 4.67 -11.99 2.79
C LEU A 114 4.30 -11.61 1.37
N TYR A 115 3.34 -10.70 1.23
CA TYR A 115 3.10 -10.00 -0.02
C TYR A 115 3.92 -8.71 -0.05
N ARG A 116 4.77 -8.55 -1.04
CA ARG A 116 5.56 -7.36 -1.34
C ARG A 116 4.71 -6.37 -2.10
N THR A 117 4.33 -5.27 -1.45
CA THR A 117 3.35 -4.32 -2.03
C THR A 117 3.96 -3.40 -3.08
N GLY A 118 5.26 -3.13 -2.99
CA GLY A 118 5.93 -2.04 -3.70
C GLY A 118 5.55 -0.65 -3.16
N ASP A 119 4.82 -0.58 -2.06
CA ASP A 119 4.48 0.68 -1.37
C ASP A 119 5.55 1.01 -0.34
N GLY A 120 6.01 2.27 -0.32
CA GLY A 120 6.85 2.82 0.73
C GLY A 120 6.04 3.16 1.97
N ALA A 121 6.56 2.81 3.14
CA ALA A 121 5.96 3.14 4.41
C ALA A 121 7.02 3.32 5.51
N ARG A 122 6.61 3.87 6.64
CA ARG A 122 7.39 3.85 7.88
C ARG A 122 6.51 3.75 9.10
N TRP A 123 7.01 3.12 10.15
CA TRP A 123 6.39 3.15 11.45
C TRP A 123 6.61 4.50 12.13
N ARG A 124 5.58 5.10 12.65
CA ARG A 124 5.66 6.29 13.49
C ARG A 124 5.89 5.89 14.96
N PRO A 125 6.43 6.80 15.80
CA PRO A 125 6.61 6.52 17.23
C PRO A 125 5.31 6.18 17.98
N ASP A 126 4.15 6.65 17.48
CA ASP A 126 2.82 6.34 18.02
C ASP A 126 2.29 4.95 17.59
N GLY A 127 3.09 4.18 16.85
CA GLY A 127 2.74 2.86 16.37
C GLY A 127 1.76 2.86 15.19
N GLN A 128 1.57 4.00 14.52
CA GLN A 128 0.82 4.10 13.27
C GLN A 128 1.74 3.92 12.07
N LEU A 129 1.23 3.36 10.98
CA LEU A 129 1.92 3.34 9.70
C LEU A 129 1.62 4.61 8.90
N GLU A 130 2.67 5.21 8.38
CA GLU A 130 2.62 6.31 7.42
C GLU A 130 2.92 5.77 6.02
N PHE A 131 2.04 6.07 5.07
CA PHE A 131 2.24 5.75 3.66
C PHE A 131 3.09 6.83 2.98
N LEU A 132 4.10 6.42 2.23
CA LEU A 132 5.08 7.32 1.59
C LEU A 132 4.99 7.33 0.06
N GLY A 133 4.00 6.62 -0.50
CA GLY A 133 3.85 6.50 -1.95
C GLY A 133 4.41 5.17 -2.50
N ARG A 134 4.44 5.07 -3.82
CA ARG A 134 5.01 3.90 -4.52
C ARG A 134 6.53 3.98 -4.54
N MET A 135 7.19 2.84 -4.40
CA MET A 135 8.63 2.67 -4.58
C MET A 135 9.00 2.22 -6.00
N ASP A 136 8.00 1.77 -6.76
CA ASP A 136 8.12 1.35 -8.16
C ASP A 136 7.42 2.35 -9.10
N GLU A 137 7.49 2.08 -10.40
CA GLU A 137 6.91 2.94 -11.45
C GLU A 137 5.39 2.77 -11.60
N GLN A 138 4.75 1.92 -10.81
CA GLN A 138 3.32 1.69 -10.88
C GLN A 138 2.53 2.94 -10.55
N VAL A 139 1.56 3.24 -11.38
CA VAL A 139 0.76 4.45 -11.29
C VAL A 139 -0.69 4.13 -10.97
N LYS A 140 -1.31 4.99 -10.16
CA LYS A 140 -2.76 4.99 -9.96
C LYS A 140 -3.35 6.23 -10.63
N LEU A 141 -4.17 6.01 -11.65
CA LEU A 141 -4.83 7.09 -12.37
C LEU A 141 -6.34 6.90 -12.31
N ARG A 142 -7.03 7.80 -11.62
CA ARG A 142 -8.50 7.77 -11.43
C ARG A 142 -9.00 6.42 -10.89
N GLY A 143 -8.29 5.85 -9.93
CA GLY A 143 -8.60 4.55 -9.32
C GLY A 143 -8.17 3.32 -10.14
N HIS A 144 -7.63 3.49 -11.34
CA HIS A 144 -7.07 2.40 -12.15
C HIS A 144 -5.60 2.19 -11.81
N ARG A 145 -5.23 0.95 -11.58
CA ARG A 145 -3.84 0.51 -11.42
C ARG A 145 -3.23 0.34 -12.82
N ILE A 146 -2.23 1.12 -13.14
CA ILE A 146 -1.53 1.10 -14.42
C ILE A 146 -0.09 0.67 -14.17
N GLU A 147 0.34 -0.33 -14.92
CA GLU A 147 1.74 -0.75 -15.01
C GLU A 147 2.34 -0.13 -16.28
N PRO A 148 3.16 0.92 -16.20
CA PRO A 148 3.76 1.56 -17.38
C PRO A 148 4.48 0.57 -18.28
N GLY A 149 5.20 -0.41 -17.70
CA GLY A 149 5.88 -1.47 -18.44
C GLY A 149 4.96 -2.38 -19.26
N GLU A 150 3.70 -2.60 -18.86
CA GLU A 150 2.74 -3.35 -19.68
C GLU A 150 2.36 -2.55 -20.92
N VAL A 151 2.08 -1.25 -20.75
CA VAL A 151 1.77 -0.35 -21.88
C VAL A 151 2.95 -0.30 -22.85
N GLU A 152 4.16 -0.13 -22.34
CA GLU A 152 5.39 -0.16 -23.13
C GLU A 152 5.56 -1.48 -23.87
N SER A 153 5.34 -2.60 -23.20
CA SER A 153 5.45 -3.94 -23.79
C SER A 153 4.49 -4.13 -24.97
N VAL A 154 3.25 -3.64 -24.84
CA VAL A 154 2.26 -3.69 -25.93
C VAL A 154 2.67 -2.80 -27.08
N LEU A 155 3.11 -1.58 -26.83
CA LEU A 155 3.52 -0.61 -27.85
C LEU A 155 4.75 -1.09 -28.62
N ARG A 156 5.75 -1.71 -27.97
CA ARG A 156 6.94 -2.30 -28.61
C ARG A 156 6.64 -3.43 -29.58
N ARG A 157 5.46 -4.05 -29.52
CA ARG A 157 5.05 -5.08 -30.51
C ARG A 157 4.73 -4.50 -31.87
N HIS A 158 4.48 -3.18 -31.98
CA HIS A 158 4.20 -2.54 -33.24
C HIS A 158 5.50 -2.37 -34.05
N PRO A 159 5.58 -2.83 -35.30
CA PRO A 159 6.84 -2.86 -36.09
C PRO A 159 7.43 -1.47 -36.37
N GLY A 160 6.64 -0.41 -36.27
CA GLY A 160 7.09 0.98 -36.38
C GLY A 160 7.60 1.61 -35.09
N VAL A 161 7.54 0.88 -33.94
CA VAL A 161 8.01 1.40 -32.64
C VAL A 161 9.35 0.72 -32.30
N ARG A 162 10.39 1.52 -32.23
CA ARG A 162 11.74 1.04 -31.84
C ARG A 162 11.91 1.10 -30.32
N ASP A 163 11.61 2.23 -29.73
CA ASP A 163 11.72 2.49 -28.29
C ASP A 163 10.51 3.25 -27.80
N VAL A 164 10.07 2.97 -26.56
CA VAL A 164 8.95 3.64 -25.93
C VAL A 164 9.18 3.73 -24.43
N VAL A 165 8.84 4.87 -23.87
CA VAL A 165 8.80 5.13 -22.41
C VAL A 165 7.44 5.73 -22.10
N VAL A 166 6.76 5.19 -21.11
CA VAL A 166 5.50 5.72 -20.59
C VAL A 166 5.81 6.53 -19.33
N VAL A 167 5.49 7.81 -19.36
CA VAL A 167 5.68 8.73 -18.24
C VAL A 167 4.35 9.37 -17.84
N LEU A 168 4.26 9.79 -16.58
CA LEU A 168 3.16 10.55 -16.02
C LEU A 168 3.47 12.03 -16.06
#